data_d75e936f0ff4a1ee885ab0cd625c8f02
#
_entry.id   d75e936f0ff4a1ee885ab0cd625c8f02
#
_cell.length_a   1.000
_cell.length_b   1.000
_cell.length_c   1.000
_cell.angle_alpha   90.00
_cell.angle_beta   90.00
_cell.angle_gamma   90.00
#
_symmetry.space_group_name_H-M   'P 1'
#
loop_
_entity.id
_entity.type
_entity.pdbx_description
1 polymer ?
#
loop_
_entity_poly.entity_id
_entity_poly.type
_entity_poly.pdbx_seq_one_letter_code
_entity_poly.pdbx_strand_id
1 'polypeptide(L)'
;MKVYVIAGRAKSGKNTFGEMLREELKDYGYKPCVMHITEPLYSYAKNYFEWDGNENNKPREFLQKMGIEIIRDKLGKKDFLLNRLYEDIEILSTFFDTFIITDARMIHEFEDIKKHFDDVRIIKLERDHYDDRLSEEEKEHITEKEVDQFEHYDYVIQNRTFDDLKDGALEIVRNEESDII
;
A
#
# COMPACT_ATOMS: atom_id res chain seq x y z
N MET A 1 13.11 -12.82 -2.69
CA MET A 1 12.21 -11.98 -1.85
C MET A 1 11.22 -11.32 -2.78
N LYS A 2 9.94 -11.52 -2.54
CA LYS A 2 8.86 -10.99 -3.39
C LYS A 2 8.17 -9.80 -2.71
N VAL A 3 7.83 -8.76 -3.48
CA VAL A 3 7.17 -7.56 -2.98
C VAL A 3 5.88 -7.34 -3.75
N TYR A 4 4.75 -7.28 -3.05
CA TYR A 4 3.46 -6.89 -3.60
C TYR A 4 3.14 -5.46 -3.20
N VAL A 5 2.80 -4.61 -4.16
CA VAL A 5 2.39 -3.22 -3.92
C VAL A 5 0.92 -3.09 -4.27
N ILE A 6 0.08 -2.82 -3.28
CA ILE A 6 -1.35 -2.66 -3.47
C ILE A 6 -1.67 -1.18 -3.64
N ALA A 7 -2.01 -0.81 -4.84
CA ALA A 7 -2.42 0.53 -5.24
C ALA A 7 -3.95 0.66 -5.32
N GLY A 8 -4.45 1.85 -5.19
CA GLY A 8 -5.89 2.13 -5.30
C GLY A 8 -6.27 3.39 -4.56
N ARG A 9 -7.38 3.99 -4.93
CA ARG A 9 -7.90 5.21 -4.31
C ARG A 9 -8.21 5.01 -2.82
N ALA A 10 -8.43 6.10 -2.08
CA ALA A 10 -8.86 6.02 -0.69
C ALA A 10 -10.11 5.13 -0.56
N LYS A 11 -10.14 4.31 0.50
CA LYS A 11 -11.24 3.37 0.79
C LYS A 11 -11.54 2.32 -0.29
N SER A 12 -10.61 2.07 -1.22
CA SER A 12 -10.74 0.98 -2.21
C SER A 12 -10.59 -0.44 -1.61
N GLY A 13 -10.24 -0.57 -0.32
CA GLY A 13 -10.12 -1.86 0.35
C GLY A 13 -8.69 -2.41 0.42
N LYS A 14 -7.65 -1.60 0.17
CA LYS A 14 -6.25 -2.04 0.12
C LYS A 14 -5.79 -2.82 1.35
N ASN A 15 -6.09 -2.32 2.55
CA ASN A 15 -5.68 -3.01 3.78
C ASN A 15 -6.39 -4.36 3.92
N THR A 16 -7.70 -4.41 3.63
CA THR A 16 -8.47 -5.67 3.66
C THR A 16 -7.91 -6.68 2.67
N PHE A 17 -7.64 -6.24 1.44
CA PHE A 17 -7.05 -7.09 0.42
C PHE A 17 -5.63 -7.55 0.79
N GLY A 18 -4.81 -6.67 1.36
CA GLY A 18 -3.47 -7.01 1.84
C GLY A 18 -3.47 -8.11 2.90
N GLU A 19 -4.44 -8.05 3.83
CA GLU A 19 -4.62 -9.11 4.83
C GLU A 19 -5.11 -10.43 4.21
N MET A 20 -6.02 -10.38 3.22
CA MET A 20 -6.44 -11.58 2.49
C MET A 20 -5.29 -12.20 1.71
N LEU A 21 -4.54 -11.39 0.97
CA LEU A 21 -3.36 -11.87 0.24
C LEU A 21 -2.32 -12.47 1.20
N ARG A 22 -2.15 -11.87 2.38
CA ARG A 22 -1.27 -12.41 3.42
C ARG A 22 -1.70 -13.82 3.86
N GLU A 23 -2.99 -14.04 4.13
CA GLU A 23 -3.48 -15.35 4.56
C GLU A 23 -3.37 -16.39 3.43
N GLU A 24 -3.72 -16.03 2.19
CA GLU A 24 -3.54 -16.94 1.05
C GLU A 24 -2.06 -17.32 0.84
N LEU A 25 -1.13 -16.37 0.91
CA LEU A 25 0.30 -16.65 0.81
C LEU A 25 0.80 -17.59 1.92
N LYS A 26 0.29 -17.46 3.15
CA LYS A 26 0.64 -18.38 4.24
C LYS A 26 0.19 -19.80 3.95
N ASP A 27 -0.99 -19.99 3.36
CA ASP A 27 -1.52 -21.30 3.01
C ASP A 27 -0.65 -22.00 1.96
N TYR A 28 0.08 -21.24 1.15
CA TYR A 28 1.10 -21.74 0.22
C TYR A 28 2.51 -21.83 0.81
N GLY A 29 2.67 -21.55 2.11
CA GLY A 29 3.94 -21.76 2.85
C GLY A 29 4.88 -20.56 2.87
N TYR A 30 4.48 -19.40 2.34
CA TYR A 30 5.24 -18.16 2.44
C TYR A 30 5.18 -17.56 3.85
N LYS A 31 6.10 -16.64 4.13
CA LYS A 31 6.15 -15.84 5.37
C LYS A 31 5.91 -14.38 5.03
N PRO A 32 4.65 -13.97 4.76
CA PRO A 32 4.34 -12.61 4.34
C PRO A 32 4.30 -11.62 5.50
N CYS A 33 4.78 -10.38 5.26
CA CYS A 33 4.69 -9.22 6.14
C CYS A 33 3.92 -8.10 5.45
N VAL A 34 2.86 -7.58 6.10
CA VAL A 34 2.13 -6.40 5.61
C VAL A 34 2.77 -5.15 6.16
N MET A 35 3.05 -4.18 5.29
CA MET A 35 3.74 -2.93 5.61
C MET A 35 3.04 -1.71 5.01
N HIS A 36 3.39 -0.53 5.56
CA HIS A 36 2.90 0.75 5.08
C HIS A 36 4.06 1.73 4.87
N ILE A 37 4.08 2.41 3.72
CA ILE A 37 5.03 3.51 3.45
C ILE A 37 4.86 4.62 4.51
N THR A 38 3.62 4.84 4.95
CA THR A 38 3.26 5.90 5.90
C THR A 38 3.41 5.50 7.38
N GLU A 39 3.94 4.31 7.70
CA GLU A 39 4.10 3.84 9.09
C GLU A 39 4.87 4.83 9.99
N PRO A 40 5.95 5.51 9.53
CA PRO A 40 6.61 6.53 10.35
C PRO A 40 5.67 7.68 10.75
N LEU A 41 4.75 8.09 9.86
CA LEU A 41 3.78 9.15 10.16
C LEU A 41 2.78 8.71 11.22
N TYR A 42 2.32 7.45 11.17
CA TYR A 42 1.44 6.87 12.19
C TYR A 42 2.14 6.79 13.53
N SER A 43 3.40 6.37 13.54
CA SER A 43 4.23 6.34 14.74
C SER A 43 4.40 7.74 15.35
N TYR A 44 4.62 8.77 14.53
CA TYR A 44 4.68 10.15 15.02
C TYR A 44 3.35 10.61 15.60
N ALA A 45 2.23 10.34 14.91
CA ALA A 45 0.90 10.72 15.40
C ALA A 45 0.57 10.05 16.73
N LYS A 46 0.88 8.77 16.88
CA LYS A 46 0.65 8.03 18.14
C LYS A 46 1.57 8.49 19.27
N ASN A 47 2.88 8.59 19.03
CA ASN A 47 3.86 8.79 20.08
C ASN A 47 4.00 10.25 20.52
N TYR A 48 3.69 11.21 19.64
CA TYR A 48 3.95 12.63 19.89
C TYR A 48 2.72 13.53 19.79
N PHE A 49 1.60 13.04 19.22
CA PHE A 49 0.39 13.83 18.99
C PHE A 49 -0.87 13.15 19.50
N GLU A 50 -0.74 12.23 20.45
CA GLU A 50 -1.82 11.63 21.23
C GLU A 50 -2.90 10.89 20.41
N TRP A 51 -2.61 10.50 19.18
CA TRP A 51 -3.52 9.65 18.41
C TRP A 51 -3.53 8.23 18.97
N ASP A 52 -4.71 7.71 19.29
CA ASP A 52 -4.91 6.38 19.87
C ASP A 52 -4.76 5.21 18.86
N GLY A 53 -4.54 5.53 17.56
CA GLY A 53 -4.45 4.56 16.49
C GLY A 53 -5.80 4.10 15.93
N ASN A 54 -6.92 4.65 16.40
CA ASN A 54 -8.24 4.29 15.93
C ASN A 54 -8.50 4.89 14.52
N GLU A 55 -8.85 4.03 13.56
CA GLU A 55 -9.10 4.44 12.18
C GLU A 55 -10.29 5.41 12.03
N ASN A 56 -11.27 5.36 12.95
CA ASN A 56 -12.43 6.26 12.90
C ASN A 56 -12.09 7.73 13.20
N ASN A 57 -11.03 7.97 14.00
CA ASN A 57 -10.54 9.31 14.33
C ASN A 57 -9.15 9.58 13.75
N LYS A 58 -8.77 8.86 12.70
CA LYS A 58 -7.48 9.00 12.02
C LYS A 58 -7.24 10.45 11.60
N PRO A 59 -6.13 11.08 12.04
CA PRO A 59 -5.84 12.49 11.79
C PRO A 59 -5.32 12.71 10.36
N ARG A 60 -6.18 12.54 9.35
CA ARG A 60 -5.80 12.54 7.92
C ARG A 60 -5.12 13.82 7.49
N GLU A 61 -5.68 14.98 7.86
CA GLU A 61 -5.10 16.28 7.55
C GLU A 61 -3.68 16.44 8.14
N PHE A 62 -3.49 16.03 9.40
CA PHE A 62 -2.18 16.02 10.04
C PHE A 62 -1.18 15.12 9.31
N LEU A 63 -1.58 13.89 8.99
CA LEU A 63 -0.70 12.92 8.30
C LEU A 63 -0.30 13.42 6.91
N GLN A 64 -1.25 14.01 6.17
CA GLN A 64 -1.02 14.61 4.87
C GLN A 64 -0.08 15.81 4.96
N LYS A 65 -0.33 16.73 5.87
CA LYS A 65 0.52 17.90 6.13
C LYS A 65 1.93 17.47 6.53
N MET A 66 2.06 16.50 7.42
CA MET A 66 3.37 16.00 7.85
C MET A 66 4.15 15.39 6.69
N GLY A 67 3.53 14.50 5.91
CA GLY A 67 4.21 13.80 4.81
C GLY A 67 4.55 14.71 3.64
N ILE A 68 3.62 15.54 3.22
CA ILE A 68 3.76 16.35 2.00
C ILE A 68 4.39 17.71 2.30
N GLU A 69 3.71 18.55 3.09
CA GLU A 69 4.16 19.93 3.29
C GLU A 69 5.45 20.01 4.10
N ILE A 70 5.58 19.19 5.14
CA ILE A 70 6.72 19.28 6.06
C ILE A 70 7.88 18.42 5.55
N ILE A 71 7.71 17.10 5.43
CA ILE A 71 8.82 16.20 5.11
C ILE A 71 9.29 16.42 3.68
N ARG A 72 8.38 16.33 2.70
CA ARG A 72 8.73 16.42 1.29
C ARG A 72 9.12 17.83 0.89
N ASP A 73 8.27 18.83 1.14
CA ASP A 73 8.42 20.18 0.58
C ASP A 73 9.32 21.07 1.45
N LYS A 74 9.04 21.21 2.74
CA LYS A 74 9.78 22.12 3.63
C LYS A 74 11.18 21.59 3.98
N LEU A 75 11.30 20.29 4.26
CA LEU A 75 12.58 19.67 4.63
C LEU A 75 13.34 19.11 3.42
N GLY A 76 12.73 19.07 2.24
CA GLY A 76 13.33 18.55 1.01
C GLY A 76 13.60 17.04 1.03
N LYS A 77 12.98 16.30 1.94
CA LYS A 77 13.21 14.86 2.14
C LYS A 77 12.19 14.03 1.35
N LYS A 78 12.21 14.11 0.03
CA LYS A 78 11.23 13.47 -0.85
C LYS A 78 11.14 11.95 -0.65
N ASP A 79 12.26 11.30 -0.46
CA ASP A 79 12.38 9.83 -0.41
C ASP A 79 12.42 9.30 1.03
N PHE A 80 12.15 10.14 2.04
CA PHE A 80 12.28 9.78 3.45
C PHE A 80 11.45 8.54 3.83
N LEU A 81 10.18 8.49 3.41
CA LEU A 81 9.27 7.40 3.76
C LEU A 81 9.65 6.10 3.04
N LEU A 82 10.05 6.18 1.76
CA LEU A 82 10.52 5.02 1.01
C LEU A 82 11.83 4.48 1.57
N ASN A 83 12.80 5.34 1.89
CA ASN A 83 14.06 4.91 2.50
C ASN A 83 13.83 4.21 3.84
N ARG A 84 12.89 4.71 4.67
CA ARG A 84 12.52 4.02 5.91
C ARG A 84 11.89 2.65 5.66
N LEU A 85 11.00 2.56 4.66
CA LEU A 85 10.42 1.28 4.26
C LEU A 85 11.49 0.28 3.82
N TYR A 86 12.49 0.71 3.05
CA TYR A 86 13.55 -0.17 2.56
C TYR A 86 14.45 -0.68 3.68
N GLU A 87 14.84 0.20 4.62
CA GLU A 87 15.60 -0.19 5.81
C GLU A 87 14.83 -1.21 6.66
N ASP A 88 13.51 -1.00 6.85
CA ASP A 88 12.67 -1.93 7.60
C ASP A 88 12.52 -3.27 6.87
N ILE A 89 12.35 -3.28 5.54
CA ILE A 89 12.31 -4.50 4.73
C ILE A 89 13.64 -5.26 4.82
N GLU A 90 14.78 -4.58 4.72
CA GLU A 90 16.09 -5.19 4.84
C GLU A 90 16.24 -5.93 6.17
N ILE A 91 15.90 -5.29 7.29
CA ILE A 91 15.95 -5.90 8.62
C ILE A 91 14.98 -7.08 8.73
N LEU A 92 13.74 -6.90 8.29
CA LEU A 92 12.67 -7.89 8.42
C LEU A 92 12.82 -9.07 7.44
N SER A 93 13.59 -8.92 6.35
CA SER A 93 13.85 -10.00 5.39
C SER A 93 14.58 -11.20 5.98
N THR A 94 15.15 -11.06 7.18
CA THR A 94 15.70 -12.19 7.95
C THR A 94 14.62 -13.13 8.52
N PHE A 95 13.37 -12.66 8.60
CA PHE A 95 12.23 -13.38 9.18
C PHE A 95 11.12 -13.66 8.17
N PHE A 96 10.96 -12.78 7.18
CA PHE A 96 9.92 -12.81 6.16
C PHE A 96 10.52 -12.93 4.76
N ASP A 97 9.88 -13.64 3.86
CA ASP A 97 10.32 -13.82 2.48
C ASP A 97 9.48 -13.01 1.47
N THR A 98 8.34 -12.50 1.92
CA THR A 98 7.35 -11.79 1.10
C THR A 98 6.85 -10.55 1.83
N PHE A 99 6.76 -9.43 1.11
CA PHE A 99 6.29 -8.15 1.66
C PHE A 99 5.09 -7.63 0.89
N ILE A 100 4.09 -7.09 1.60
CA ILE A 100 2.85 -6.57 1.04
C ILE A 100 2.70 -5.11 1.48
N ILE A 101 2.85 -4.17 0.55
CA ILE A 101 2.76 -2.73 0.80
C ILE A 101 1.35 -2.27 0.41
N THR A 102 0.57 -1.71 1.35
CA THR A 102 -0.88 -1.50 1.15
C THR A 102 -1.31 -0.04 1.02
N ASP A 103 -0.40 0.91 0.97
CA ASP A 103 -0.75 2.34 0.97
C ASP A 103 -0.05 3.19 -0.10
N ALA A 104 0.62 2.54 -1.06
CA ALA A 104 1.22 3.24 -2.20
C ALA A 104 0.16 3.89 -3.09
N ARG A 105 0.40 5.14 -3.53
CA ARG A 105 -0.56 5.94 -4.31
C ARG A 105 0.06 6.81 -5.39
N MET A 106 1.37 7.02 -5.35
CA MET A 106 2.06 7.92 -6.27
C MET A 106 2.89 7.13 -7.27
N ILE A 107 2.92 7.60 -8.53
CA ILE A 107 3.66 6.94 -9.61
C ILE A 107 5.13 6.75 -9.22
N HIS A 108 5.75 7.76 -8.62
CA HIS A 108 7.15 7.66 -8.22
C HIS A 108 7.39 6.58 -7.14
N GLU A 109 6.41 6.30 -6.26
CA GLU A 109 6.51 5.20 -5.27
C GLU A 109 6.55 3.85 -5.98
N PHE A 110 5.67 3.64 -6.99
CA PHE A 110 5.65 2.40 -7.78
C PHE A 110 6.96 2.18 -8.54
N GLU A 111 7.43 3.24 -9.22
CA GLU A 111 8.66 3.18 -10.00
C GLU A 111 9.91 2.98 -9.14
N ASP A 112 9.98 3.63 -7.98
CA ASP A 112 11.12 3.53 -7.09
C ASP A 112 11.19 2.16 -6.43
N ILE A 113 10.07 1.62 -5.97
CA ILE A 113 9.99 0.26 -5.42
C ILE A 113 10.39 -0.78 -6.50
N LYS A 114 9.90 -0.63 -7.76
CA LYS A 114 10.30 -1.52 -8.88
C LYS A 114 11.80 -1.42 -9.21
N LYS A 115 12.45 -0.31 -8.98
CA LYS A 115 13.91 -0.17 -9.17
C LYS A 115 14.71 -0.75 -8.02
N HIS A 116 14.14 -0.74 -6.82
CA HIS A 116 14.83 -1.16 -5.60
C HIS A 116 14.83 -2.68 -5.40
N PHE A 117 13.74 -3.36 -5.83
CA PHE A 117 13.57 -4.80 -5.68
C PHE A 117 13.39 -5.49 -7.03
N ASP A 118 13.99 -6.69 -7.17
CA ASP A 118 13.98 -7.44 -8.43
C ASP A 118 12.63 -8.10 -8.76
N ASP A 119 11.86 -8.51 -7.73
CA ASP A 119 10.60 -9.24 -7.90
C ASP A 119 9.43 -8.46 -7.26
N VAL A 120 8.85 -7.57 -8.04
CA VAL A 120 7.75 -6.68 -7.62
C VAL A 120 6.51 -6.90 -8.47
N ARG A 121 5.35 -7.01 -7.83
CA ARG A 121 4.03 -7.00 -8.47
C ARG A 121 3.21 -5.81 -7.98
N ILE A 122 2.72 -5.00 -8.89
CA ILE A 122 1.83 -3.89 -8.58
C ILE A 122 0.39 -4.29 -8.89
N ILE A 123 -0.45 -4.26 -7.86
CA ILE A 123 -1.85 -4.67 -7.89
C ILE A 123 -2.72 -3.43 -7.75
N LYS A 124 -3.60 -3.16 -8.71
CA LYS A 124 -4.61 -2.10 -8.61
C LYS A 124 -5.90 -2.65 -8.03
N LEU A 125 -6.43 -2.00 -7.00
CA LEU A 125 -7.79 -2.22 -6.54
C LEU A 125 -8.71 -1.13 -7.09
N GLU A 126 -9.72 -1.54 -7.85
CA GLU A 126 -10.77 -0.67 -8.37
C GLU A 126 -12.08 -0.91 -7.63
N ARG A 127 -12.78 0.16 -7.27
CA ARG A 127 -14.10 0.12 -6.67
C ARG A 127 -15.05 1.00 -7.45
N ASP A 128 -16.15 0.42 -7.94
CA ASP A 128 -17.10 1.08 -8.85
C ASP A 128 -17.82 2.27 -8.23
N HIS A 129 -17.99 2.31 -6.90
CA HIS A 129 -18.65 3.40 -6.21
C HIS A 129 -17.74 4.07 -5.20
N TYR A 130 -17.47 5.36 -5.43
CA TYR A 130 -16.77 6.19 -4.47
C TYR A 130 -17.59 6.33 -3.19
N ASP A 131 -16.88 6.26 -2.07
CA ASP A 131 -17.48 6.58 -0.77
C ASP A 131 -17.81 8.08 -0.72
N ASP A 132 -19.10 8.41 -0.69
CA ASP A 132 -19.62 9.80 -0.61
C ASP A 132 -19.14 10.54 0.65
N ARG A 133 -18.47 9.85 1.58
CA ARG A 133 -17.87 10.43 2.79
C ARG A 133 -16.54 11.15 2.55
N LEU A 134 -15.97 11.10 1.35
CA LEU A 134 -14.80 11.91 0.98
C LEU A 134 -15.27 13.30 0.54
N SER A 135 -14.59 14.35 1.03
CA SER A 135 -14.81 15.71 0.52
C SER A 135 -14.33 15.82 -0.94
N GLU A 136 -14.86 16.82 -1.67
CA GLU A 136 -14.41 17.07 -3.05
C GLU A 136 -12.91 17.40 -3.10
N GLU A 137 -12.37 18.07 -2.08
CA GLU A 137 -10.95 18.38 -1.96
C GLU A 137 -10.11 17.08 -1.78
N GLU A 138 -10.60 16.14 -0.98
CA GLU A 138 -9.94 14.83 -0.82
C GLU A 138 -9.97 14.01 -2.11
N LYS A 139 -11.07 14.06 -2.88
CA LYS A 139 -11.18 13.38 -4.19
C LYS A 139 -10.26 13.99 -5.26
N GLU A 140 -10.03 15.31 -5.20
CA GLU A 140 -9.18 16.05 -6.13
C GLU A 140 -7.68 15.98 -5.78
N HIS A 141 -7.33 15.40 -4.64
CA HIS A 141 -5.94 15.32 -4.20
C HIS A 141 -5.08 14.53 -5.19
N ILE A 142 -3.83 14.97 -5.36
CA ILE A 142 -2.87 14.37 -6.31
C ILE A 142 -2.72 12.85 -6.14
N THR A 143 -2.72 12.38 -4.90
CA THR A 143 -2.59 10.95 -4.58
C THR A 143 -3.76 10.08 -5.08
N GLU A 144 -4.92 10.68 -5.33
CA GLU A 144 -6.08 9.98 -5.88
C GLU A 144 -6.04 9.95 -7.42
N LYS A 145 -5.41 10.94 -8.05
CA LYS A 145 -5.31 11.06 -9.52
C LYS A 145 -4.18 10.22 -10.10
N GLU A 146 -3.03 10.17 -9.43
CA GLU A 146 -1.86 9.45 -9.94
C GLU A 146 -2.07 7.94 -10.05
N VAL A 147 -2.84 7.34 -9.14
CA VAL A 147 -3.21 5.91 -9.22
C VAL A 147 -3.90 5.58 -10.54
N ASP A 148 -4.76 6.48 -11.05
CA ASP A 148 -5.45 6.21 -12.31
C ASP A 148 -4.61 6.50 -13.56
N GLN A 149 -3.55 7.29 -13.43
CA GLN A 149 -2.63 7.62 -14.52
C GLN A 149 -1.55 6.55 -14.73
N PHE A 150 -1.30 5.70 -13.75
CA PHE A 150 -0.35 4.61 -13.88
C PHE A 150 -0.96 3.47 -14.71
N GLU A 151 -0.26 3.02 -15.77
CA GLU A 151 -0.79 2.05 -16.74
C GLU A 151 -0.17 0.64 -16.61
N HIS A 152 0.91 0.48 -15.82
CA HIS A 152 1.70 -0.74 -15.78
C HIS A 152 1.43 -1.58 -14.52
N TYR A 153 0.15 -1.86 -14.25
CA TYR A 153 -0.28 -2.77 -13.20
C TYR A 153 -0.10 -4.22 -13.66
N ASP A 154 0.45 -5.07 -12.77
CA ASP A 154 0.57 -6.51 -13.04
C ASP A 154 -0.79 -7.21 -12.87
N TYR A 155 -1.63 -6.71 -11.93
CA TYR A 155 -2.98 -7.19 -11.69
C TYR A 155 -3.96 -6.03 -11.45
N VAL A 156 -5.21 -6.21 -11.89
CA VAL A 156 -6.32 -5.27 -11.60
C VAL A 156 -7.47 -6.06 -10.99
N ILE A 157 -7.80 -5.78 -9.74
CA ILE A 157 -8.84 -6.48 -8.97
C ILE A 157 -10.02 -5.55 -8.75
N GLN A 158 -11.21 -5.99 -9.15
CA GLN A 158 -12.46 -5.27 -8.91
C GLN A 158 -12.99 -5.56 -7.51
N ASN A 159 -13.16 -4.53 -6.67
CA ASN A 159 -13.73 -4.66 -5.34
C ASN A 159 -15.22 -4.29 -5.36
N ARG A 160 -16.08 -5.19 -5.79
CA ARG A 160 -17.54 -5.07 -5.71
C ARG A 160 -18.09 -5.76 -4.47
N THR A 161 -17.52 -6.92 -4.15
CA THR A 161 -17.90 -7.75 -3.02
C THR A 161 -16.66 -8.21 -2.25
N PHE A 162 -16.87 -8.75 -1.06
CA PHE A 162 -15.81 -9.35 -0.27
C PHE A 162 -15.21 -10.59 -0.95
N ASP A 163 -16.07 -11.36 -1.66
CA ASP A 163 -15.65 -12.54 -2.39
C ASP A 163 -14.76 -12.19 -3.58
N ASP A 164 -15.01 -11.09 -4.29
CA ASP A 164 -14.13 -10.63 -5.37
C ASP A 164 -12.70 -10.37 -4.88
N LEU A 165 -12.54 -9.80 -3.69
CA LEU A 165 -11.21 -9.58 -3.12
C LEU A 165 -10.53 -10.90 -2.75
N LYS A 166 -11.27 -11.83 -2.18
CA LYS A 166 -10.75 -13.15 -1.82
C LYS A 166 -10.35 -13.96 -3.04
N ASP A 167 -11.21 -14.01 -4.05
CA ASP A 167 -10.94 -14.71 -5.31
C ASP A 167 -9.73 -14.09 -6.03
N GLY A 168 -9.63 -12.74 -6.03
CA GLY A 168 -8.49 -12.04 -6.59
C GLY A 168 -7.17 -12.34 -5.87
N ALA A 169 -7.17 -12.43 -4.54
CA ALA A 169 -5.98 -12.82 -3.78
C ALA A 169 -5.55 -14.25 -4.11
N LEU A 170 -6.49 -15.18 -4.16
CA LEU A 170 -6.24 -16.58 -4.52
C LEU A 170 -5.74 -16.73 -5.95
N GLU A 171 -6.31 -15.97 -6.91
CA GLU A 171 -5.88 -15.97 -8.31
C GLU A 171 -4.43 -15.52 -8.43
N ILE A 172 -4.04 -14.43 -7.77
CA ILE A 172 -2.67 -13.94 -7.79
C ILE A 172 -1.70 -15.01 -7.30
N VAL A 173 -1.97 -15.62 -6.15
CA VAL A 173 -1.06 -16.64 -5.58
C VAL A 173 -0.93 -17.83 -6.52
N ARG A 174 -2.04 -18.31 -7.11
CA ARG A 174 -2.02 -19.44 -8.07
C ARG A 174 -1.25 -19.14 -9.35
N ASN A 175 -1.39 -17.93 -9.89
CA ASN A 175 -0.66 -17.53 -11.10
C ASN A 175 0.85 -17.49 -10.82
N GLU A 176 1.26 -16.88 -9.71
CA GLU A 176 2.66 -16.79 -9.32
C GLU A 176 3.30 -18.16 -9.02
N GLU A 177 2.54 -19.13 -8.50
CA GLU A 177 3.00 -20.52 -8.32
C GLU A 177 3.14 -21.26 -9.65
N SER A 178 2.26 -20.98 -10.61
CA SER A 178 2.31 -21.63 -11.92
C SER A 178 3.52 -21.20 -12.76
N ASP A 179 4.04 -20.00 -12.53
CA ASP A 179 5.22 -19.46 -13.23
C ASP A 179 6.55 -20.05 -12.70
N ILE A 180 6.52 -20.79 -11.59
CA ILE A 180 7.70 -21.41 -10.95
C ILE A 180 7.96 -22.84 -11.49
N ILE A 181 6.98 -23.46 -12.18
CA ILE A 181 7.06 -24.82 -12.73
C ILE A 181 7.50 -24.77 -14.19
#